data_1eb4249261efc6b87ea50dd63a4f4129
#
_entry.id   1eb4249261efc6b87ea50dd63a4f4129
#
_cell.length_a   1.000
_cell.length_b   1.000
_cell.length_c   1.000
_cell.angle_alpha   90.00
_cell.angle_beta   90.00
_cell.angle_gamma   90.00
#
_symmetry.space_group_name_H-M   'P 1'
#
loop_
_entity.id
_entity.type
_entity.pdbx_description
1 polymer ?
#
loop_
_entity_poly.entity_id
_entity_poly.type
_entity_poly.pdbx_seq_one_letter_code
_entity_poly.pdbx_strand_id
1 'polypeptide(L)'
;MTQHQATVEAFMPSLPKGGGAIQSIGVGWGAVGTSGGASFSVPLPISQGRGFTPALSLNYSSEQGNGPFGLGWSASPGTIRRNTHLGTPNYEEDNKYLGPGGAELSPEKTEAGAVKTTTTTQFNTLQLNTSFTVTRYFPRIESTFARVEHWSSSADPAGFWLIHSADGTLHLYGKTRGARCFNPDAVQHVAEWLLEESLSAHGEQI
;
A
#
# COMPACT_ATOMS: atom_id res chain seq x y z
N MET A 1 -4.09 60.38 25.42
CA MET A 1 -4.20 59.25 24.44
C MET A 1 -3.44 58.07 25.09
N THR A 2 -4.17 57.15 25.69
CA THR A 2 -3.59 55.98 26.40
C THR A 2 -3.58 54.81 25.40
N GLN A 3 -2.40 54.36 24.99
CA GLN A 3 -2.27 53.17 24.17
C GLN A 3 -2.48 51.93 25.03
N HIS A 4 -3.54 51.18 24.76
CA HIS A 4 -3.70 49.83 25.29
C HIS A 4 -2.81 48.89 24.44
N GLN A 5 -1.70 48.46 25.03
CA GLN A 5 -0.97 47.31 24.51
C GLN A 5 -1.76 46.04 24.87
N ALA A 6 -2.30 45.39 23.86
CA ALA A 6 -2.86 44.05 24.00
C ALA A 6 -1.70 43.05 24.12
N THR A 7 -1.46 42.56 25.34
CA THR A 7 -0.57 41.41 25.58
C THR A 7 -1.26 40.16 25.07
N VAL A 8 -0.75 39.58 24.02
CA VAL A 8 -1.16 38.25 23.57
C VAL A 8 -0.52 37.24 24.52
N GLU A 9 -1.31 36.70 25.44
CA GLU A 9 -0.91 35.54 26.24
C GLU A 9 -0.81 34.33 25.31
N ALA A 10 0.42 33.91 25.04
CA ALA A 10 0.65 32.63 24.39
C ALA A 10 0.24 31.51 25.33
N PHE A 11 -0.74 30.73 24.95
CA PHE A 11 -1.17 29.56 25.70
C PHE A 11 -0.02 28.53 25.69
N MET A 12 0.79 28.55 26.74
CA MET A 12 1.80 27.51 26.96
C MET A 12 1.10 26.32 27.62
N PRO A 13 1.06 25.15 26.97
CA PRO A 13 0.59 23.94 27.63
C PRO A 13 1.47 23.65 28.83
N SER A 14 0.87 23.51 30.03
CA SER A 14 1.60 23.11 31.22
C SER A 14 2.20 21.72 31.06
N LEU A 15 3.52 21.61 31.20
CA LEU A 15 4.17 20.32 31.27
C LEU A 15 3.65 19.55 32.51
N PRO A 16 3.34 18.24 32.37
CA PRO A 16 2.90 17.43 33.49
C PRO A 16 3.97 17.40 34.58
N LYS A 17 3.60 17.73 35.79
CA LYS A 17 4.45 17.68 36.99
C LYS A 17 4.60 16.21 37.42
N GLY A 18 5.80 15.70 37.37
CA GLY A 18 6.15 14.40 37.94
C GLY A 18 6.84 13.50 36.94
N GLY A 19 7.86 12.74 37.33
CA GLY A 19 8.66 11.82 36.56
C GLY A 19 7.90 10.57 36.07
N GLY A 20 6.74 10.81 35.51
CA GLY A 20 5.98 9.81 34.77
C GLY A 20 6.30 9.93 33.30
N ALA A 21 6.49 8.79 32.64
CA ALA A 21 6.59 8.70 31.20
C ALA A 21 5.50 9.59 30.57
N ILE A 22 5.88 10.37 29.57
CA ILE A 22 4.92 11.06 28.71
C ILE A 22 3.94 9.99 28.24
N GLN A 23 2.73 10.00 28.76
CA GLN A 23 1.65 9.20 28.21
C GLN A 23 1.32 9.81 26.85
N SER A 24 2.14 9.47 25.86
CA SER A 24 1.74 9.63 24.48
C SER A 24 0.44 8.83 24.31
N ILE A 25 -0.40 9.22 23.41
CA ILE A 25 -1.74 8.69 23.04
C ILE A 25 -1.73 7.14 22.80
N GLY A 26 -1.07 6.37 23.65
CA GLY A 26 -0.89 4.92 23.52
C GLY A 26 0.03 4.49 22.37
N VAL A 27 0.69 5.44 21.70
CA VAL A 27 1.55 5.19 20.53
C VAL A 27 2.98 5.55 20.91
N GLY A 28 3.87 4.57 20.88
CA GLY A 28 5.30 4.73 21.13
C GLY A 28 6.14 4.55 19.87
N TRP A 29 7.34 5.11 19.89
CA TRP A 29 8.33 4.80 18.86
C TRP A 29 8.68 3.31 18.91
N GLY A 30 8.78 2.69 17.74
CA GLY A 30 9.27 1.32 17.63
C GLY A 30 10.72 1.21 18.12
N ALA A 31 11.11 0.00 18.54
CA ALA A 31 12.50 -0.26 18.89
C ALA A 31 13.40 0.05 17.69
N VAL A 32 14.51 0.72 17.95
CA VAL A 32 15.54 0.98 16.95
C VAL A 32 16.12 -0.37 16.52
N GLY A 33 15.94 -0.71 15.23
CA GLY A 33 16.49 -1.95 14.65
C GLY A 33 18.02 -1.90 14.53
N THR A 34 18.59 -2.96 14.04
CA THR A 34 20.05 -3.07 13.77
C THR A 34 20.55 -2.05 12.74
N SER A 35 19.67 -1.54 11.89
CA SER A 35 19.95 -0.47 10.91
C SER A 35 19.98 0.93 11.52
N GLY A 36 19.56 1.11 12.78
CA GLY A 36 19.43 2.42 13.41
C GLY A 36 18.16 3.18 12.99
N GLY A 37 17.28 2.57 12.21
CA GLY A 37 16.03 3.16 11.74
C GLY A 37 15.02 3.36 12.86
N ALA A 38 14.38 4.53 12.89
CA ALA A 38 13.26 4.82 13.78
C ALA A 38 11.93 4.56 13.06
N SER A 39 10.98 3.95 13.76
CA SER A 39 9.63 3.69 13.25
C SER A 39 8.57 4.16 14.23
N PHE A 40 7.42 4.56 13.69
CA PHE A 40 6.28 5.02 14.46
C PHE A 40 4.98 4.68 13.70
N SER A 41 3.95 4.24 14.41
CA SER A 41 2.67 3.89 13.79
C SER A 41 1.53 4.56 14.54
N VAL A 42 0.66 5.22 13.79
CA VAL A 42 -0.56 5.85 14.31
C VAL A 42 -1.75 5.08 13.76
N PRO A 43 -2.44 4.30 14.59
CA PRO A 43 -3.67 3.65 14.16
C PRO A 43 -4.74 4.70 13.86
N LEU A 44 -5.45 4.54 12.75
CA LEU A 44 -6.58 5.39 12.40
C LEU A 44 -7.85 4.76 12.95
N PRO A 45 -8.58 5.46 13.85
CA PRO A 45 -9.81 4.94 14.41
C PRO A 45 -10.90 4.90 13.32
N ILE A 46 -11.43 3.71 13.10
CA ILE A 46 -12.58 3.48 12.21
C ILE A 46 -13.65 2.71 12.97
N SER A 47 -14.90 2.88 12.54
CA SER A 47 -16.02 2.11 13.12
C SER A 47 -15.82 0.62 12.80
N GLN A 48 -16.03 -0.23 13.80
CA GLN A 48 -15.96 -1.67 13.59
C GLN A 48 -17.09 -2.14 12.67
N GLY A 49 -16.73 -2.87 11.63
CA GLY A 49 -17.65 -3.59 10.77
C GLY A 49 -18.15 -4.89 11.43
N ARG A 50 -19.10 -5.55 10.81
CA ARG A 50 -19.58 -6.86 11.25
C ARG A 50 -18.59 -7.94 10.82
N GLY A 51 -17.64 -8.26 11.70
CA GLY A 51 -16.71 -9.39 11.48
C GLY A 51 -15.42 -9.04 10.74
N PHE A 52 -15.40 -8.01 9.90
CA PHE A 52 -14.22 -7.58 9.17
C PHE A 52 -14.03 -6.06 9.27
N THR A 53 -12.87 -5.63 9.73
CA THR A 53 -12.51 -4.22 9.87
C THR A 53 -11.06 -4.04 9.40
N PRO A 54 -10.78 -3.20 8.39
CA PRO A 54 -9.42 -2.99 7.94
C PRO A 54 -8.59 -2.30 9.02
N ALA A 55 -7.38 -2.80 9.26
CA ALA A 55 -6.42 -2.15 10.15
C ALA A 55 -5.75 -0.98 9.42
N LEU A 56 -6.33 0.21 9.54
CA LEU A 56 -5.76 1.41 8.94
C LEU A 56 -4.77 2.07 9.92
N SER A 57 -3.62 2.46 9.41
CA SER A 57 -2.62 3.21 10.17
C SER A 57 -1.80 4.12 9.26
N LEU A 58 -1.27 5.20 9.83
CA LEU A 58 -0.16 5.95 9.25
C LEU A 58 1.14 5.44 9.88
N ASN A 59 2.08 5.05 9.05
CA ASN A 59 3.35 4.49 9.47
C ASN A 59 4.48 5.42 9.06
N TYR A 60 5.33 5.75 10.01
CA TYR A 60 6.58 6.47 9.77
C TYR A 60 7.75 5.51 9.83
N SER A 61 8.69 5.70 8.91
CA SER A 61 10.01 5.08 8.95
C SER A 61 11.06 6.09 8.50
N SER A 62 12.11 6.26 9.30
CA SER A 62 13.23 7.14 8.94
C SER A 62 14.01 6.69 7.71
N GLU A 63 13.85 5.45 7.31
CA GLU A 63 14.50 4.84 6.13
C GLU A 63 13.63 4.96 4.86
N GLN A 64 12.38 5.41 5.01
CA GLN A 64 11.45 5.54 3.89
C GLN A 64 11.59 6.93 3.24
N GLY A 65 11.56 6.93 1.91
CA GLY A 65 11.57 8.16 1.11
C GLY A 65 10.30 9.00 1.26
N ASN A 66 10.15 9.96 0.37
CA ASN A 66 8.97 10.83 0.34
C ASN A 66 7.74 10.07 -0.19
N GLY A 67 6.64 10.15 0.52
CA GLY A 67 5.36 9.55 0.18
C GLY A 67 4.24 10.59 0.11
N PRO A 68 3.00 10.17 -0.15
CA PRO A 68 1.84 11.08 -0.25
C PRO A 68 1.54 11.82 1.07
N PHE A 69 2.03 11.33 2.20
CA PHE A 69 1.87 11.93 3.54
C PHE A 69 3.14 12.65 4.02
N GLY A 70 4.14 12.85 3.15
CA GLY A 70 5.41 13.47 3.46
C GLY A 70 6.57 12.49 3.64
N LEU A 71 7.74 13.02 4.00
CA LEU A 71 8.97 12.24 4.13
C LEU A 71 8.85 11.22 5.27
N GLY A 72 9.12 9.97 4.95
CA GLY A 72 9.07 8.86 5.89
C GLY A 72 7.67 8.30 6.17
N TRP A 73 6.61 8.95 5.71
CA TRP A 73 5.24 8.54 6.00
C TRP A 73 4.61 7.70 4.89
N SER A 74 3.91 6.66 5.31
CA SER A 74 3.08 5.79 4.46
C SER A 74 1.77 5.45 5.16
N ALA A 75 0.77 5.03 4.40
CA ALA A 75 -0.46 4.49 4.95
C ALA A 75 -0.47 2.95 4.88
N SER A 76 -1.15 2.32 5.83
CA SER A 76 -1.53 0.92 5.76
C SER A 76 -3.05 0.83 5.49
N PRO A 77 -3.51 -0.09 4.64
CA PRO A 77 -2.68 -1.00 3.86
C PRO A 77 -1.85 -0.24 2.81
N GLY A 78 -0.66 -0.77 2.52
CA GLY A 78 0.24 -0.17 1.53
C GLY A 78 -0.33 -0.22 0.11
N THR A 79 0.45 0.28 -0.83
CA THR A 79 0.12 0.30 -2.25
C THR A 79 1.02 -0.65 -3.02
N ILE A 80 0.61 -1.08 -4.19
CA ILE A 80 1.52 -1.71 -5.15
C ILE A 80 2.03 -0.61 -6.06
N ARG A 81 3.35 -0.53 -6.24
CA ARG A 81 3.97 0.56 -7.00
C ARG A 81 5.13 0.06 -7.86
N ARG A 82 5.46 0.82 -8.88
CA ARG A 82 6.67 0.55 -9.66
C ARG A 82 7.91 0.83 -8.83
N ASN A 83 8.92 -0.02 -8.99
CA ASN A 83 10.20 0.18 -8.34
C ASN A 83 11.00 1.26 -9.07
N THR A 84 11.32 2.35 -8.40
CA THR A 84 12.08 3.49 -8.92
C THR A 84 13.55 3.48 -8.48
N HIS A 85 14.02 2.46 -7.77
CA HIS A 85 15.41 2.39 -7.28
C HIS A 85 16.45 2.39 -8.41
N LEU A 86 16.08 1.92 -9.58
CA LEU A 86 16.98 1.86 -10.76
C LEU A 86 16.75 3.02 -11.74
N GLY A 87 15.98 4.02 -11.37
CA GLY A 87 15.66 5.18 -12.19
C GLY A 87 14.16 5.33 -12.47
N THR A 88 13.84 6.23 -13.37
CA THR A 88 12.44 6.46 -13.81
C THR A 88 11.95 5.26 -14.60
N PRO A 89 10.77 4.69 -14.27
CA PRO A 89 10.21 3.58 -15.03
C PRO A 89 9.95 3.98 -16.49
N ASN A 90 10.33 3.11 -17.41
CA ASN A 90 10.04 3.31 -18.84
C ASN A 90 8.66 2.78 -19.26
N TYR A 91 7.93 2.12 -18.34
CA TYR A 91 6.62 1.48 -18.53
C TYR A 91 6.61 0.33 -19.57
N GLU A 92 7.77 -0.17 -19.95
CA GLU A 92 7.96 -1.33 -20.81
C GLU A 92 8.09 -2.63 -19.99
N GLU A 93 8.48 -3.73 -20.63
CA GLU A 93 8.41 -5.10 -20.08
C GLU A 93 9.24 -5.36 -18.81
N ASP A 94 10.27 -4.58 -18.55
CA ASP A 94 11.14 -4.73 -17.35
C ASP A 94 10.57 -4.11 -16.07
N ASN A 95 9.26 -4.09 -15.97
CA ASN A 95 8.59 -3.48 -14.83
C ASN A 95 8.84 -4.27 -13.54
N LYS A 96 9.63 -3.68 -12.67
CA LYS A 96 9.81 -4.14 -11.30
C LYS A 96 8.77 -3.45 -10.42
N TYR A 97 8.12 -4.24 -9.58
CA TYR A 97 7.09 -3.77 -8.68
C TYR A 97 7.49 -3.97 -7.24
N LEU A 98 6.97 -3.11 -6.38
CA LEU A 98 7.02 -3.25 -4.93
C LEU A 98 5.61 -3.56 -4.44
N GLY A 99 5.48 -4.59 -3.63
CA GLY A 99 4.23 -4.93 -2.96
C GLY A 99 3.87 -3.97 -1.82
N PRO A 100 2.69 -4.15 -1.19
CA PRO A 100 2.20 -3.25 -0.14
C PRO A 100 3.16 -3.07 1.04
N GLY A 101 3.95 -4.08 1.36
CA GLY A 101 4.99 -4.04 2.39
C GLY A 101 6.35 -3.53 1.91
N GLY A 102 6.46 -3.04 0.67
CA GLY A 102 7.72 -2.59 0.07
C GLY A 102 8.63 -3.71 -0.45
N ALA A 103 8.21 -4.97 -0.34
CA ALA A 103 8.97 -6.10 -0.88
C ALA A 103 8.97 -6.09 -2.41
N GLU A 104 10.15 -6.33 -3.01
CA GLU A 104 10.27 -6.45 -4.46
C GLU A 104 9.51 -7.68 -4.95
N LEU A 105 8.67 -7.50 -5.97
CA LEU A 105 7.89 -8.55 -6.60
C LEU A 105 8.59 -9.02 -7.88
N SER A 106 8.79 -10.32 -7.97
CA SER A 106 9.37 -10.98 -9.16
C SER A 106 8.30 -11.82 -9.86
N PRO A 107 8.16 -11.73 -11.19
CA PRO A 107 7.19 -12.53 -11.91
C PRO A 107 7.59 -14.01 -11.92
N GLU A 108 6.60 -14.89 -11.94
CA GLU A 108 6.81 -16.32 -12.19
C GLU A 108 7.43 -16.49 -13.57
N LYS A 109 8.48 -17.33 -13.65
CA LYS A 109 9.18 -17.61 -14.91
C LYS A 109 9.00 -19.05 -15.31
N THR A 110 9.02 -19.29 -16.62
CA THR A 110 9.14 -20.63 -17.22
C THR A 110 10.56 -21.17 -17.06
N GLU A 111 10.76 -22.44 -17.29
CA GLU A 111 12.10 -23.06 -17.31
C GLU A 111 13.05 -22.38 -18.30
N ALA A 112 12.51 -21.81 -19.39
CA ALA A 112 13.27 -21.05 -20.39
C ALA A 112 13.58 -19.60 -19.95
N GLY A 113 13.16 -19.17 -18.74
CA GLY A 113 13.41 -17.84 -18.20
C GLY A 113 12.41 -16.76 -18.64
N ALA A 114 11.46 -17.07 -19.51
CA ALA A 114 10.40 -16.13 -19.91
C ALA A 114 9.36 -15.96 -18.80
N VAL A 115 8.69 -14.79 -18.75
CA VAL A 115 7.58 -14.56 -17.82
C VAL A 115 6.43 -15.52 -18.15
N LYS A 116 5.96 -16.24 -17.13
CA LYS A 116 4.84 -17.16 -17.28
C LYS A 116 3.53 -16.40 -17.13
N THR A 117 2.71 -16.46 -18.17
CA THR A 117 1.39 -15.83 -18.21
C THR A 117 0.31 -16.89 -18.45
N THR A 118 -0.88 -16.63 -17.97
CA THR A 118 -2.08 -17.47 -18.20
C THR A 118 -3.21 -16.57 -18.70
N THR A 119 -3.85 -16.97 -19.79
CA THR A 119 -5.04 -16.27 -20.28
C THR A 119 -6.29 -16.90 -19.68
N THR A 120 -7.19 -16.08 -19.15
CA THR A 120 -8.44 -16.54 -18.55
C THR A 120 -9.59 -15.60 -18.86
N THR A 121 -10.79 -16.20 -18.94
CA THR A 121 -12.07 -15.50 -18.98
C THR A 121 -12.90 -15.80 -17.73
N GLN A 122 -12.27 -16.35 -16.69
CA GLN A 122 -12.94 -16.75 -15.46
C GLN A 122 -12.18 -16.23 -14.24
N PHE A 123 -12.91 -15.84 -13.23
CA PHE A 123 -12.40 -15.60 -11.88
C PHE A 123 -13.18 -16.49 -10.92
N ASN A 124 -12.51 -17.48 -10.33
CA ASN A 124 -13.14 -18.56 -9.57
C ASN A 124 -14.26 -19.23 -10.41
N THR A 125 -15.51 -19.12 -9.97
CA THR A 125 -16.70 -19.66 -10.67
C THR A 125 -17.38 -18.64 -11.57
N LEU A 126 -16.94 -17.37 -11.54
CA LEU A 126 -17.55 -16.28 -12.28
C LEU A 126 -16.99 -16.19 -13.69
N GLN A 127 -17.87 -16.24 -14.71
CA GLN A 127 -17.49 -15.97 -16.08
C GLN A 127 -17.33 -14.46 -16.30
N LEU A 128 -16.20 -14.05 -16.85
CA LEU A 128 -15.89 -12.65 -17.14
C LEU A 128 -16.22 -12.34 -18.61
N ASN A 129 -16.67 -11.11 -18.87
CA ASN A 129 -16.95 -10.64 -20.23
C ASN A 129 -15.70 -10.25 -21.03
N THR A 130 -14.53 -10.27 -20.38
CA THR A 130 -13.25 -9.87 -20.95
C THR A 130 -12.22 -10.96 -20.70
N SER A 131 -11.35 -11.17 -21.67
CA SER A 131 -10.19 -12.03 -21.52
C SER A 131 -9.07 -11.27 -20.84
N PHE A 132 -8.52 -11.86 -19.77
CA PHE A 132 -7.41 -11.30 -19.01
C PHE A 132 -6.16 -12.16 -19.17
N THR A 133 -5.02 -11.48 -19.24
CA THR A 133 -3.70 -12.09 -19.07
C THR A 133 -3.31 -11.95 -17.60
N VAL A 134 -3.06 -13.06 -16.95
CA VAL A 134 -2.71 -13.14 -15.53
C VAL A 134 -1.25 -13.54 -15.40
N THR A 135 -0.49 -12.75 -14.67
CA THR A 135 0.89 -13.03 -14.31
C THR A 135 0.99 -13.17 -12.79
N ARG A 136 1.55 -14.26 -12.31
CA ARG A 136 1.82 -14.44 -10.88
C ARG A 136 3.14 -13.80 -10.51
N TYR A 137 3.17 -13.20 -9.32
CA TYR A 137 4.35 -12.58 -8.74
C TYR A 137 4.64 -13.17 -7.38
N PHE A 138 5.90 -13.20 -7.02
CA PHE A 138 6.38 -13.64 -5.71
C PHE A 138 7.21 -12.53 -5.07
N PRO A 139 7.04 -12.27 -3.76
CA PRO A 139 7.98 -11.44 -3.03
C PRO A 139 9.39 -12.04 -3.11
N ARG A 140 10.40 -11.20 -3.26
CA ARG A 140 11.80 -11.67 -3.27
C ARG A 140 12.18 -12.39 -1.97
N ILE A 141 11.60 -11.96 -0.86
CA ILE A 141 11.69 -12.62 0.44
C ILE A 141 10.27 -12.97 0.84
N GLU A 142 9.96 -14.26 0.88
CA GLU A 142 8.64 -14.74 1.27
C GLU A 142 8.44 -14.57 2.78
N SER A 143 7.36 -13.92 3.16
CA SER A 143 7.02 -13.68 4.57
C SER A 143 5.53 -13.83 4.87
N THR A 144 4.68 -13.76 3.86
CA THR A 144 3.22 -13.70 4.04
C THR A 144 2.47 -14.87 3.42
N PHE A 145 3.14 -15.68 2.61
CA PHE A 145 2.54 -16.77 1.82
C PHE A 145 1.32 -16.34 1.01
N ALA A 146 1.34 -15.08 0.56
CA ALA A 146 0.28 -14.50 -0.22
C ALA A 146 0.47 -14.83 -1.72
N ARG A 147 -0.63 -15.09 -2.42
CA ARG A 147 -0.63 -15.21 -3.87
C ARG A 147 -0.88 -13.85 -4.49
N VAL A 148 0.10 -13.30 -5.17
CA VAL A 148 0.05 -11.99 -5.83
C VAL A 148 -0.14 -12.20 -7.34
N GLU A 149 -1.15 -11.59 -7.92
CA GLU A 149 -1.49 -11.71 -9.33
C GLU A 149 -1.70 -10.33 -9.96
N HIS A 150 -1.09 -10.13 -11.12
CA HIS A 150 -1.34 -8.99 -11.99
C HIS A 150 -2.27 -9.42 -13.13
N TRP A 151 -3.39 -8.73 -13.25
CA TRP A 151 -4.43 -8.99 -14.23
C TRP A 151 -4.49 -7.84 -15.23
N SER A 152 -4.18 -8.09 -16.48
CA SER A 152 -4.23 -7.09 -17.57
C SER A 152 -5.08 -7.58 -18.72
N SER A 153 -5.56 -6.64 -19.56
CA SER A 153 -6.31 -6.96 -20.78
C SER A 153 -5.88 -6.03 -21.92
N SER A 154 -6.32 -6.33 -23.13
CA SER A 154 -6.06 -5.45 -24.28
C SER A 154 -6.69 -4.06 -24.12
N ALA A 155 -7.81 -3.96 -23.41
CA ALA A 155 -8.48 -2.70 -23.10
C ALA A 155 -7.82 -1.93 -21.94
N ASP A 156 -7.12 -2.63 -21.04
CA ASP A 156 -6.41 -2.11 -19.88
C ASP A 156 -5.06 -2.78 -19.72
N PRO A 157 -4.05 -2.36 -20.47
CA PRO A 157 -2.70 -2.94 -20.39
C PRO A 157 -2.01 -2.71 -19.04
N ALA A 158 -2.31 -1.61 -18.35
CA ALA A 158 -1.76 -1.34 -17.03
C ALA A 158 -2.33 -2.29 -15.96
N GLY A 159 -3.53 -2.78 -16.17
CA GLY A 159 -4.16 -3.80 -15.35
C GLY A 159 -4.37 -3.42 -13.89
N PHE A 160 -4.73 -4.40 -13.10
CA PHE A 160 -4.96 -4.31 -11.67
C PHE A 160 -4.33 -5.52 -10.96
N TRP A 161 -4.31 -5.47 -9.63
CA TRP A 161 -3.68 -6.51 -8.84
C TRP A 161 -4.66 -7.18 -7.89
N LEU A 162 -4.47 -8.48 -7.71
CA LEU A 162 -5.14 -9.29 -6.70
C LEU A 162 -4.11 -9.89 -5.76
N ILE A 163 -4.33 -9.76 -4.46
CA ILE A 163 -3.55 -10.42 -3.44
C ILE A 163 -4.47 -11.32 -2.63
N HIS A 164 -4.21 -12.61 -2.70
CA HIS A 164 -4.88 -13.62 -1.88
C HIS A 164 -4.00 -13.88 -0.66
N SER A 165 -4.42 -13.42 0.49
CA SER A 165 -3.73 -13.63 1.76
C SER A 165 -3.93 -15.06 2.27
N ALA A 166 -3.04 -15.52 3.15
CA ALA A 166 -3.09 -16.87 3.70
C ALA A 166 -4.33 -17.15 4.57
N ASP A 167 -4.94 -16.09 5.12
CA ASP A 167 -6.20 -16.13 5.88
C ASP A 167 -7.46 -16.23 5.01
N GLY A 168 -7.30 -16.28 3.69
CA GLY A 168 -8.39 -16.30 2.72
C GLY A 168 -8.93 -14.93 2.33
N THR A 169 -8.37 -13.84 2.85
CA THR A 169 -8.75 -12.48 2.45
C THR A 169 -8.24 -12.19 1.04
N LEU A 170 -9.07 -11.58 0.22
CA LEU A 170 -8.74 -11.09 -1.11
C LEU A 170 -8.66 -9.57 -1.10
N HIS A 171 -7.54 -9.03 -1.55
CA HIS A 171 -7.33 -7.59 -1.70
C HIS A 171 -7.22 -7.24 -3.18
N LEU A 172 -8.00 -6.25 -3.60
CA LEU A 172 -8.03 -5.72 -4.95
C LEU A 172 -7.38 -4.34 -4.98
N TYR A 173 -6.39 -4.18 -5.85
CA TYR A 173 -5.66 -2.92 -6.01
C TYR A 173 -5.83 -2.37 -7.42
N GLY A 174 -6.29 -1.13 -7.49
CA GLY A 174 -6.26 -0.34 -8.72
C GLY A 174 -7.10 -0.87 -9.87
N LYS A 175 -8.26 -1.46 -9.63
CA LYS A 175 -9.17 -1.90 -10.69
C LYS A 175 -9.81 -0.72 -11.41
N THR A 176 -10.21 0.30 -10.66
CA THR A 176 -10.75 1.53 -11.25
C THR A 176 -9.66 2.61 -11.39
N ARG A 177 -9.91 3.59 -12.23
CA ARG A 177 -9.02 4.74 -12.39
C ARG A 177 -8.84 5.55 -11.11
N GLY A 178 -9.88 5.64 -10.29
CA GLY A 178 -9.83 6.36 -9.01
C GLY A 178 -8.85 5.75 -8.00
N ALA A 179 -8.53 4.47 -8.16
CA ALA A 179 -7.59 3.75 -7.32
C ALA A 179 -6.19 3.60 -7.96
N ARG A 180 -5.81 4.50 -8.89
CA ARG A 180 -4.51 4.50 -9.57
C ARG A 180 -3.88 5.88 -9.57
N CYS A 181 -2.56 5.94 -9.35
CA CYS A 181 -1.75 7.10 -9.66
C CYS A 181 -1.14 6.91 -11.06
N PHE A 182 -1.55 7.70 -12.03
CA PHE A 182 -1.14 7.57 -13.43
C PHE A 182 -0.84 8.94 -14.06
N ASN A 183 -0.11 8.92 -15.17
CA ASN A 183 0.14 10.12 -15.96
C ASN A 183 -1.14 10.51 -16.72
N PRO A 184 -1.71 11.73 -16.51
CA PRO A 184 -2.91 12.19 -17.21
C PRO A 184 -2.80 12.16 -18.75
N ASP A 185 -1.60 12.41 -19.28
CA ASP A 185 -1.32 12.43 -20.73
C ASP A 185 -1.10 11.02 -21.32
N ALA A 186 -0.87 10.02 -20.45
CA ALA A 186 -0.63 8.63 -20.84
C ALA A 186 -1.21 7.70 -19.77
N VAL A 187 -2.51 7.50 -19.81
CA VAL A 187 -3.29 6.81 -18.76
C VAL A 187 -2.87 5.35 -18.49
N GLN A 188 -2.18 4.74 -19.45
CA GLN A 188 -1.57 3.41 -19.28
C GLN A 188 -0.27 3.45 -18.47
N HIS A 189 0.31 4.63 -18.26
CA HIS A 189 1.50 4.81 -17.43
C HIS A 189 1.10 4.96 -15.97
N VAL A 190 0.73 3.85 -15.36
CA VAL A 190 0.36 3.78 -13.94
C VAL A 190 1.63 3.57 -13.11
N ALA A 191 1.84 4.47 -12.16
CA ALA A 191 2.97 4.41 -11.22
C ALA A 191 2.62 3.62 -9.96
N GLU A 192 1.34 3.69 -9.52
CA GLU A 192 0.91 3.14 -8.24
C GLU A 192 -0.55 2.68 -8.31
N TRP A 193 -0.85 1.53 -7.68
CA TRP A 193 -2.17 0.94 -7.51
C TRP A 193 -2.52 0.95 -6.03
N LEU A 194 -3.61 1.66 -5.71
CA LEU A 194 -4.11 1.81 -4.35
C LEU A 194 -5.05 0.65 -4.00
N LEU A 195 -5.14 0.29 -2.73
CA LEU A 195 -6.16 -0.66 -2.28
C LEU A 195 -7.54 -0.05 -2.53
N GLU A 196 -8.39 -0.81 -3.21
CA GLU A 196 -9.72 -0.39 -3.60
C GLU A 196 -10.80 -1.18 -2.85
N GLU A 197 -10.53 -2.46 -2.65
CA GLU A 197 -11.49 -3.36 -2.06
C GLU A 197 -10.80 -4.50 -1.31
N SER A 198 -11.39 -4.92 -0.23
CA SER A 198 -10.99 -6.14 0.49
C SER A 198 -12.22 -7.00 0.76
N LEU A 199 -12.11 -8.30 0.44
CA LEU A 199 -13.14 -9.29 0.71
C LEU A 199 -12.60 -10.30 1.72
N SER A 200 -13.36 -10.53 2.79
CA SER A 200 -13.04 -11.60 3.73
C SER A 200 -13.31 -12.98 3.12
N ALA A 201 -12.77 -14.04 3.74
CA ALA A 201 -13.05 -15.43 3.35
C ALA A 201 -14.54 -15.77 3.41
N HIS A 202 -15.35 -15.00 4.16
CA HIS A 202 -16.79 -15.15 4.30
C HIS A 202 -17.61 -14.28 3.35
N GLY A 203 -16.95 -13.53 2.45
CA GLY A 203 -17.62 -12.68 1.46
C GLY A 203 -18.01 -11.30 1.98
N GLU A 204 -17.54 -10.88 3.16
CA GLU A 204 -17.71 -9.52 3.64
C GLU A 204 -16.79 -8.58 2.86
N GLN A 205 -17.33 -7.46 2.39
CA GLN A 205 -16.66 -6.49 1.52
C GLN A 205 -16.44 -5.18 2.27
N ILE A 206 -15.27 -4.60 2.10
CA ILE A 206 -14.89 -3.25 2.55
C ILE A 206 -14.14 -2.55 1.43
#